data_b749dd292cfb868897dbb20ce4fa7ca1
#
_entry.id   b749dd292cfb868897dbb20ce4fa7ca1
#
_cell.length_a   1.000
_cell.length_b   1.000
_cell.length_c   1.000
_cell.angle_alpha   90.00
_cell.angle_beta   90.00
_cell.angle_gamma   90.00
#
_symmetry.space_group_name_H-M   'P 1'
#
loop_
_entity.id
_entity.type
_entity.pdbx_description
1 polymer ?
#
loop_
_entity_poly.entity_id
_entity_poly.type
_entity_poly.pdbx_seq_one_letter_code
_entity_poly.pdbx_strand_id
1 'polypeptide(L)'
;MAAARVTTRVLLVDDESLVRRILKQILAAYQDMELVGEAANGEEAISAVAQLQPDVVVMDIRMPAFDGIGAARVIREKYPYVKIIGLSEYAQSFNIDAMERAGAVGVYLKSMALEELYPAIKAAHAAI
;
A
#
# COMPACT_ATOMS: atom_id res chain seq x y z
N MET A 1 20.89 19.17 18.85
CA MET A 1 20.55 17.78 18.53
C MET A 1 19.51 17.73 17.42
N ALA A 2 19.80 16.97 16.37
CA ALA A 2 18.83 16.86 15.27
C ALA A 2 17.63 16.02 15.71
N ALA A 3 16.43 16.42 15.31
CA ALA A 3 15.26 15.62 15.55
C ALA A 3 15.36 14.29 14.78
N ALA A 4 14.84 13.22 15.35
CA ALA A 4 14.80 11.94 14.66
C ALA A 4 13.93 12.08 13.40
N ARG A 5 14.41 11.56 12.27
CA ARG A 5 13.65 11.56 11.03
C ARG A 5 12.51 10.56 11.14
N VAL A 6 11.30 11.01 10.82
CA VAL A 6 10.16 10.11 10.78
C VAL A 6 10.28 9.23 9.55
N THR A 7 10.38 7.93 9.77
CA THR A 7 10.45 6.94 8.69
C THR A 7 9.09 6.27 8.55
N THR A 8 8.59 6.19 7.32
CA THR A 8 7.34 5.50 7.02
C THR A 8 7.65 4.06 6.64
N ARG A 9 7.07 3.12 7.36
CA ARG A 9 7.26 1.68 7.13
C ARG A 9 6.18 1.20 6.16
N VAL A 10 6.62 0.69 5.01
CA VAL A 10 5.74 0.38 3.88
C VAL A 10 5.76 -1.11 3.55
N LEU A 11 4.58 -1.68 3.37
CA LEU A 11 4.39 -3.04 2.86
C LEU A 11 3.88 -2.93 1.43
N LEU A 12 4.53 -3.63 0.49
CA LEU A 12 4.09 -3.68 -0.91
C LEU A 12 3.36 -4.99 -1.18
N VAL A 13 2.17 -4.89 -1.78
CA VAL A 13 1.35 -6.05 -2.10
C VAL A 13 0.95 -6.03 -3.57
N ASP A 14 1.46 -6.98 -4.34
CA ASP A 14 1.15 -7.15 -5.76
C ASP A 14 1.52 -8.57 -6.16
N ASP A 15 0.71 -9.21 -6.97
CA ASP A 15 0.99 -10.59 -7.40
C ASP A 15 2.13 -10.67 -8.41
N GLU A 16 2.51 -9.56 -9.04
CA GLU A 16 3.59 -9.51 -10.01
C GLU A 16 4.90 -9.07 -9.35
N SER A 17 5.88 -9.96 -9.32
CA SER A 17 7.18 -9.65 -8.71
C SER A 17 7.89 -8.50 -9.40
N LEU A 18 7.70 -8.35 -10.73
CA LEU A 18 8.31 -7.25 -11.46
C LEU A 18 7.75 -5.89 -11.01
N VAL A 19 6.43 -5.81 -10.78
CA VAL A 19 5.81 -4.59 -10.30
C VAL A 19 6.35 -4.26 -8.91
N ARG A 20 6.44 -5.25 -8.00
CA ARG A 20 7.00 -5.01 -6.67
C ARG A 20 8.43 -4.49 -6.75
N ARG A 21 9.23 -5.04 -7.67
CA ARG A 21 10.61 -4.59 -7.87
C ARG A 21 10.67 -3.13 -8.31
N ILE A 22 9.81 -2.73 -9.25
CA ILE A 22 9.74 -1.34 -9.73
C ILE A 22 9.34 -0.41 -8.60
N LEU A 23 8.29 -0.76 -7.85
CA LEU A 23 7.84 0.06 -6.73
C LEU A 23 8.91 0.18 -5.64
N LYS A 24 9.62 -0.91 -5.38
CA LYS A 24 10.73 -0.91 -4.43
C LYS A 24 11.81 0.09 -4.86
N GLN A 25 12.16 0.10 -6.16
CA GLN A 25 13.16 1.03 -6.67
C GLN A 25 12.71 2.48 -6.56
N ILE A 26 11.42 2.74 -6.84
CA ILE A 26 10.87 4.09 -6.68
C ILE A 26 11.03 4.56 -5.23
N LEU A 27 10.65 3.72 -4.28
CA LEU A 27 10.69 4.09 -2.85
C LEU A 27 12.11 4.16 -2.29
N ALA A 28 13.04 3.38 -2.84
CA ALA A 28 14.43 3.38 -2.39
C ALA A 28 15.13 4.71 -2.61
N ALA A 29 14.59 5.57 -3.48
CA ALA A 29 15.13 6.91 -3.70
C ALA A 29 14.88 7.85 -2.52
N TYR A 30 14.02 7.49 -1.57
CA TYR A 30 13.62 8.35 -0.47
C TYR A 30 14.10 7.79 0.87
N GLN A 31 14.88 8.58 1.61
CA GLN A 31 15.47 8.14 2.88
C GLN A 31 14.44 7.97 4.00
N ASP A 32 13.29 8.60 3.87
CA ASP A 32 12.23 8.51 4.88
C ASP A 32 11.22 7.39 4.60
N MET A 33 11.54 6.51 3.66
CA MET A 33 10.74 5.32 3.35
C MET A 33 11.53 4.06 3.70
N GLU A 34 10.89 3.15 4.41
CA GLU A 34 11.47 1.85 4.74
C GLU A 34 10.54 0.76 4.23
N LEU A 35 11.01 -0.04 3.27
CA LEU A 35 10.25 -1.18 2.82
C LEU A 35 10.41 -2.31 3.83
N VAL A 36 9.35 -2.66 4.55
CA VAL A 36 9.43 -3.67 5.60
C VAL A 36 9.05 -5.06 5.12
N GLY A 37 8.42 -5.19 3.97
CA GLY A 37 8.08 -6.49 3.42
C GLY A 37 7.32 -6.40 2.12
N GLU A 38 7.06 -7.58 1.55
CA GLU A 38 6.30 -7.73 0.32
C GLU A 38 5.34 -8.89 0.48
N ALA A 39 4.21 -8.82 -0.22
CA ALA A 39 3.24 -9.90 -0.27
C ALA A 39 2.73 -10.04 -1.69
N ALA A 40 2.40 -11.27 -2.08
CA ALA A 40 1.97 -11.58 -3.44
C ALA A 40 0.46 -11.79 -3.58
N ASN A 41 -0.26 -11.78 -2.48
CA ASN A 41 -1.72 -11.96 -2.50
C ASN A 41 -2.32 -11.42 -1.19
N GLY A 42 -3.67 -11.45 -1.11
CA GLY A 42 -4.37 -10.88 0.03
C GLY A 42 -4.11 -11.60 1.34
N GLU A 43 -3.99 -12.93 1.31
CA GLU A 43 -3.72 -13.69 2.53
C GLU A 43 -2.34 -13.37 3.09
N GLU A 44 -1.34 -13.32 2.21
CA GLU A 44 0.01 -12.94 2.61
C GLU A 44 0.04 -11.51 3.13
N ALA A 45 -0.76 -10.62 2.52
CA ALA A 45 -0.83 -9.23 2.98
C ALA A 45 -1.34 -9.14 4.41
N ILE A 46 -2.42 -9.86 4.72
CA ILE A 46 -3.00 -9.86 6.06
C ILE A 46 -1.99 -10.40 7.08
N SER A 47 -1.32 -11.51 6.74
CA SER A 47 -0.29 -12.08 7.60
C SER A 47 0.88 -11.13 7.82
N ALA A 48 1.32 -10.46 6.75
CA ALA A 48 2.43 -9.52 6.83
C ALA A 48 2.07 -8.30 7.68
N VAL A 49 0.84 -7.79 7.57
CA VAL A 49 0.39 -6.68 8.42
C VAL A 49 0.42 -7.09 9.88
N ALA A 50 -0.04 -8.30 10.20
CA ALA A 50 -0.04 -8.79 11.58
C ALA A 50 1.38 -8.87 12.16
N GLN A 51 2.33 -9.35 11.36
CA GLN A 51 3.70 -9.56 11.80
C GLN A 51 4.54 -8.29 11.81
N LEU A 52 4.40 -7.48 10.76
CA LEU A 52 5.31 -6.35 10.52
C LEU A 52 4.75 -5.03 11.03
N GLN A 53 3.44 -4.92 11.15
CA GLN A 53 2.76 -3.71 11.60
C GLN A 53 3.24 -2.47 10.83
N PRO A 54 3.05 -2.45 9.48
CA PRO A 54 3.48 -1.32 8.68
C PRO A 54 2.64 -0.08 8.96
N ASP A 55 3.15 1.07 8.60
CA ASP A 55 2.38 2.31 8.65
C ASP A 55 1.43 2.43 7.47
N VAL A 56 1.92 2.04 6.28
CA VAL A 56 1.17 2.13 5.03
C VAL A 56 1.32 0.84 4.24
N VAL A 57 0.22 0.33 3.72
CA VAL A 57 0.20 -0.78 2.79
C VAL A 57 -0.14 -0.25 1.40
N VAL A 58 0.72 -0.53 0.43
CA VAL A 58 0.47 -0.21 -0.97
C VAL A 58 0.00 -1.51 -1.62
N MET A 59 -1.26 -1.55 -2.05
CA MET A 59 -1.91 -2.80 -2.45
C MET A 59 -2.56 -2.73 -3.81
N ASP A 60 -2.18 -3.68 -4.68
CA ASP A 60 -2.87 -3.91 -5.95
C ASP A 60 -4.32 -4.28 -5.67
N ILE A 61 -5.24 -3.65 -6.39
CA ILE A 61 -6.67 -3.95 -6.24
C ILE A 61 -6.99 -5.35 -6.77
N ARG A 62 -6.41 -5.71 -7.92
CA ARG A 62 -6.74 -6.96 -8.62
C ARG A 62 -5.63 -7.99 -8.47
N MET A 63 -5.90 -9.00 -7.68
CA MET A 63 -4.99 -10.12 -7.46
C MET A 63 -5.78 -11.42 -7.52
N PRO A 64 -5.16 -12.54 -7.94
CA PRO A 64 -5.84 -13.83 -7.92
C PRO A 64 -6.15 -14.27 -6.50
N ALA A 65 -7.12 -15.16 -6.36
CA ALA A 65 -7.58 -15.74 -5.10
C ALA A 65 -8.23 -14.68 -4.20
N PHE A 66 -7.56 -14.18 -3.19
CA PHE A 66 -8.09 -13.18 -2.27
C PHE A 66 -7.60 -11.81 -2.70
N ASP A 67 -8.48 -11.02 -3.32
CA ASP A 67 -8.10 -9.75 -3.96
C ASP A 67 -7.83 -8.63 -2.96
N GLY A 68 -7.35 -7.49 -3.52
CA GLY A 68 -6.98 -6.33 -2.71
C GLY A 68 -8.16 -5.71 -1.97
N ILE A 69 -9.35 -5.73 -2.55
CA ILE A 69 -10.55 -5.18 -1.91
C ILE A 69 -10.90 -5.97 -0.66
N GLY A 70 -10.92 -7.30 -0.77
CA GLY A 70 -11.20 -8.17 0.37
C GLY A 70 -10.15 -8.06 1.46
N ALA A 71 -8.87 -8.03 1.05
CA ALA A 71 -7.78 -7.89 2.00
C ALA A 71 -7.82 -6.53 2.71
N ALA A 72 -8.11 -5.46 1.98
CA ALA A 72 -8.22 -4.12 2.56
C ALA A 72 -9.31 -4.07 3.64
N ARG A 73 -10.44 -4.70 3.37
CA ARG A 73 -11.55 -4.74 4.32
C ARG A 73 -11.14 -5.43 5.62
N VAL A 74 -10.46 -6.57 5.53
CA VAL A 74 -9.97 -7.30 6.70
C VAL A 74 -8.94 -6.48 7.47
N ILE A 75 -7.99 -5.89 6.76
CA ILE A 75 -6.94 -5.09 7.39
C ILE A 75 -7.54 -3.88 8.11
N ARG A 76 -8.45 -3.18 7.47
CA ARG A 76 -9.10 -2.01 8.09
C ARG A 76 -9.84 -2.41 9.37
N GLU A 77 -10.53 -3.53 9.34
CA GLU A 77 -11.31 -3.99 10.50
C GLU A 77 -10.41 -4.38 11.66
N LYS A 78 -9.34 -5.13 11.38
CA LYS A 78 -8.44 -5.64 12.43
C LYS A 78 -7.33 -4.69 12.83
N TYR A 79 -6.88 -3.85 11.90
CA TYR A 79 -5.72 -2.98 12.12
C TYR A 79 -6.04 -1.57 11.62
N PRO A 80 -6.98 -0.87 12.28
CA PRO A 80 -7.49 0.41 11.78
C PRO A 80 -6.47 1.54 11.70
N TYR A 81 -5.34 1.41 12.38
CA TYR A 81 -4.26 2.40 12.33
C TYR A 81 -3.36 2.23 11.09
N VAL A 82 -3.44 1.10 10.41
CA VAL A 82 -2.67 0.87 9.18
C VAL A 82 -3.40 1.55 8.02
N LYS A 83 -2.69 2.39 7.29
CA LYS A 83 -3.28 3.09 6.14
C LYS A 83 -3.09 2.27 4.88
N ILE A 84 -4.09 2.26 4.02
CA ILE A 84 -4.07 1.47 2.78
C ILE A 84 -4.16 2.39 1.59
N ILE A 85 -3.24 2.23 0.64
CA ILE A 85 -3.25 2.89 -0.66
C ILE A 85 -3.48 1.80 -1.70
N GLY A 86 -4.49 1.97 -2.55
CA GLY A 86 -4.75 1.05 -3.65
C GLY A 86 -4.00 1.47 -4.90
N LEU A 87 -3.54 0.48 -5.67
CA LEU A 87 -3.00 0.70 -7.00
C LEU A 87 -3.84 -0.04 -8.02
N SER A 88 -4.11 0.63 -9.14
CA SER A 88 -4.93 0.08 -10.22
C SER A 88 -4.23 0.25 -11.55
N GLU A 89 -4.34 -0.73 -12.45
CA GLU A 89 -3.86 -0.60 -13.81
C GLU A 89 -4.76 0.30 -14.64
N TYR A 90 -6.04 0.34 -14.30
CA TYR A 90 -7.05 1.04 -15.08
C TYR A 90 -7.85 2.00 -14.20
N ALA A 91 -8.24 3.13 -14.80
CA ALA A 91 -9.06 4.14 -14.12
C ALA A 91 -10.55 3.74 -14.15
N GLN A 92 -10.87 2.53 -13.65
CA GLN A 92 -12.26 2.07 -13.58
C GLN A 92 -12.89 2.48 -12.26
N SER A 93 -13.86 3.37 -12.32
CA SER A 93 -14.46 3.95 -11.12
C SER A 93 -15.06 2.91 -10.17
N PHE A 94 -15.61 1.82 -10.70
CA PHE A 94 -16.19 0.76 -9.86
C PHE A 94 -15.16 0.17 -8.89
N ASN A 95 -13.98 -0.18 -9.39
CA ASN A 95 -12.93 -0.78 -8.55
C ASN A 95 -12.34 0.24 -7.58
N ILE A 96 -12.21 1.49 -8.02
CA ILE A 96 -11.71 2.58 -7.18
C ILE A 96 -12.67 2.81 -6.02
N ASP A 97 -13.96 2.95 -6.31
CA ASP A 97 -14.97 3.15 -5.27
C ASP A 97 -15.04 1.98 -4.30
N ALA A 98 -14.97 0.75 -4.82
CA ALA A 98 -15.00 -0.44 -3.98
C ALA A 98 -13.80 -0.50 -3.04
N MET A 99 -12.61 -0.14 -3.55
CA MET A 99 -11.39 -0.15 -2.75
C MET A 99 -11.43 0.94 -1.66
N GLU A 100 -11.94 2.11 -1.99
CA GLU A 100 -12.10 3.19 -1.00
C GLU A 100 -13.12 2.82 0.07
N ARG A 101 -14.24 2.22 -0.31
CA ARG A 101 -15.23 1.73 0.67
C ARG A 101 -14.66 0.62 1.55
N ALA A 102 -13.73 -0.18 1.02
CA ALA A 102 -13.07 -1.22 1.78
C ALA A 102 -12.05 -0.67 2.78
N GLY A 103 -11.68 0.60 2.63
CA GLY A 103 -10.82 1.26 3.61
C GLY A 103 -9.59 1.96 3.07
N ALA A 104 -9.34 1.91 1.76
CA ALA A 104 -8.19 2.62 1.19
C ALA A 104 -8.38 4.12 1.33
N VAL A 105 -7.32 4.82 1.73
CA VAL A 105 -7.35 6.27 1.86
C VAL A 105 -7.17 6.98 0.52
N GLY A 106 -6.76 6.25 -0.51
CA GLY A 106 -6.67 6.75 -1.87
C GLY A 106 -6.36 5.60 -2.81
N VAL A 107 -6.66 5.79 -4.10
CA VAL A 107 -6.35 4.83 -5.15
C VAL A 107 -5.67 5.58 -6.28
N TYR A 108 -4.56 5.02 -6.76
CA TYR A 108 -3.72 5.64 -7.78
C TYR A 108 -3.48 4.67 -8.92
N LEU A 109 -3.24 5.20 -10.11
CA LEU A 109 -2.88 4.36 -11.25
C LEU A 109 -1.43 3.89 -11.12
N LYS A 110 -1.17 2.62 -11.43
CA LYS A 110 0.19 2.07 -11.43
C LYS A 110 1.13 2.86 -12.34
N SER A 111 0.60 3.34 -13.49
CA SER A 111 1.39 4.13 -14.43
C SER A 111 1.84 5.46 -13.87
N MET A 112 1.23 5.94 -12.81
CA MET A 112 1.57 7.22 -12.19
C MET A 112 2.40 7.06 -10.91
N ALA A 113 2.83 5.84 -10.60
CA ALA A 113 3.52 5.57 -9.34
C ALA A 113 4.81 6.38 -9.16
N LEU A 114 5.54 6.60 -10.24
CA LEU A 114 6.80 7.37 -10.15
C LEU A 114 6.56 8.78 -9.63
N GLU A 115 5.47 9.41 -10.04
CA GLU A 115 5.15 10.80 -9.67
C GLU A 115 4.32 10.87 -8.40
N GLU A 116 3.41 9.93 -8.18
CA GLU A 116 2.36 10.07 -7.17
C GLU A 116 2.54 9.20 -5.93
N LEU A 117 3.30 8.10 -6.02
CA LEU A 117 3.32 7.14 -4.91
C LEU A 117 3.94 7.72 -3.63
N TYR A 118 5.09 8.33 -3.73
CA TYR A 118 5.75 8.89 -2.55
C TYR A 118 4.89 9.95 -1.85
N PRO A 119 4.37 10.98 -2.56
CA PRO A 119 3.50 11.95 -1.89
C PRO A 119 2.24 11.31 -1.29
N ALA A 120 1.68 10.29 -1.96
CA ALA A 120 0.50 9.60 -1.46
C ALA A 120 0.79 8.86 -0.14
N ILE A 121 1.94 8.19 -0.06
CA ILE A 121 2.36 7.50 1.17
C ILE A 121 2.58 8.50 2.30
N LYS A 122 3.26 9.60 2.00
CA LYS A 122 3.50 10.64 3.01
C LYS A 122 2.19 11.21 3.56
N ALA A 123 1.26 11.51 2.67
CA ALA A 123 -0.04 12.05 3.08
C ALA A 123 -0.84 11.03 3.91
N ALA A 124 -0.81 9.75 3.52
CA ALA A 124 -1.51 8.69 4.24
C ALA A 124 -0.93 8.52 5.65
N HIS A 125 0.39 8.51 5.79
CA HIS A 125 1.05 8.35 7.08
C HIS A 125 0.77 9.53 8.00
N ALA A 126 0.68 10.74 7.46
CA ALA A 126 0.41 11.94 8.24
C ALA A 126 -1.07 12.07 8.64
N ALA A 127 -1.97 11.34 8.01
CA ALA A 127 -3.40 11.43 8.28
C ALA A 127 -3.74 10.86 9.66
N ILE A 128 -4.66 11.50 10.33
CA ILE A 128 -5.13 11.09 11.67
C ILE A 128 -6.27 10.09 11.57
#